data_3153d7f7e43b47264fe7a38a37b483e5
#
_entry.id   3153d7f7e43b47264fe7a38a37b483e5
#
_cell.length_a   1.000
_cell.length_b   1.000
_cell.length_c   1.000
_cell.angle_alpha   90.00
_cell.angle_beta   90.00
_cell.angle_gamma   90.00
#
_symmetry.space_group_name_H-M   'P 1'
#
loop_
_entity.id
_entity.type
_entity.pdbx_description
1 polymer ?
#
loop_
_entity_poly.entity_id
_entity_poly.type
_entity_poly.pdbx_seq_one_letter_code
_entity_poly.pdbx_strand_id
1 'polypeptide(L)'
;MEILSNPILDKKIGSFNVMTQMNIMEYMEFIKDSVKKNELQRPRVRSSKSIYANLKEDLKAGCIIPPIVLSLYSQYEGDVKDKNAIMEFIQSNKDQLFILDGLQRTYTIQDLLDEVGKEAQLDTVVRVEVYLGLNREGVLYRMLTLNTGQTPMSLRHQIEIIYFDLLDNRNDYGLKFIRDNDKKPKDVDAFYFSEAIDAFTSFVSQDYLQITREKLLSTIESFDNLSKLKNEKDAFLDLMSVYSGFIKKMDGILKGTDIKEMMGEDLREHFYGENTLSLFNRSQTMTGYAAAVARLIQTGAYDEIKAVGADFERLDVDDVKDSIKELLLCMDDIRRTAMKIGNAQRCYFYYFFKALLDKENEDTYMEATKSVKKAFQNYRRDQ
;
A
#
# COMPACT_ATOMS: atom_id res chain seq x y z
N MET A 1 28.84 10.32 -16.04
CA MET A 1 28.71 9.31 -14.94
C MET A 1 29.97 8.47 -14.87
N GLU A 2 30.54 8.27 -13.67
CA GLU A 2 31.74 7.47 -13.43
C GLU A 2 31.45 6.46 -12.31
N ILE A 3 31.90 5.19 -12.48
CA ILE A 3 31.78 4.15 -11.45
C ILE A 3 33.03 4.19 -10.55
N LEU A 4 32.82 4.53 -9.26
CA LEU A 4 33.88 4.76 -8.30
C LEU A 4 34.55 3.49 -7.78
N SER A 5 33.79 2.41 -7.62
CA SER A 5 34.28 1.16 -7.03
C SER A 5 33.71 -0.04 -7.78
N ASN A 6 34.25 -1.23 -7.51
CA ASN A 6 33.62 -2.46 -7.98
C ASN A 6 32.26 -2.65 -7.27
N PRO A 7 31.25 -3.21 -7.97
CA PRO A 7 29.96 -3.54 -7.38
C PRO A 7 30.10 -4.45 -6.16
N ILE A 8 29.29 -4.20 -5.15
CA ILE A 8 29.25 -4.99 -3.92
C ILE A 8 27.93 -5.75 -3.89
N LEU A 9 27.98 -7.07 -3.70
CA LEU A 9 26.77 -7.87 -3.52
C LEU A 9 26.20 -7.66 -2.13
N ASP A 10 25.00 -7.11 -2.05
CA ASP A 10 24.19 -7.13 -0.84
C ASP A 10 23.51 -8.50 -0.72
N LYS A 11 24.07 -9.35 0.13
CA LYS A 11 23.61 -10.74 0.30
C LYS A 11 22.21 -10.84 0.92
N LYS A 12 21.74 -9.81 1.66
CA LYS A 12 20.43 -9.85 2.30
C LYS A 12 19.29 -9.70 1.27
N ILE A 13 19.52 -8.91 0.23
CA ILE A 13 18.51 -8.60 -0.79
C ILE A 13 18.88 -9.13 -2.18
N GLY A 14 20.00 -9.85 -2.31
CA GLY A 14 20.43 -10.48 -3.55
C GLY A 14 20.75 -9.52 -4.70
N SER A 15 21.10 -8.26 -4.41
CA SER A 15 21.28 -7.19 -5.38
C SER A 15 22.69 -6.61 -5.35
N PHE A 16 23.25 -6.26 -6.52
CA PHE A 16 24.53 -5.56 -6.57
C PHE A 16 24.33 -4.06 -6.32
N ASN A 17 25.14 -3.50 -5.42
CA ASN A 17 25.24 -2.07 -5.17
C ASN A 17 26.41 -1.47 -5.95
N VAL A 18 26.15 -0.45 -6.75
CA VAL A 18 27.15 0.25 -7.58
C VAL A 18 27.20 1.70 -7.11
N MET A 19 28.40 2.14 -6.67
CA MET A 19 28.64 3.56 -6.33
C MET A 19 29.12 4.29 -7.58
N THR A 20 28.39 5.36 -7.93
CA THR A 20 28.73 6.24 -9.05
C THR A 20 28.87 7.69 -8.61
N GLN A 21 29.50 8.52 -9.44
CA GLN A 21 29.47 9.97 -9.33
C GLN A 21 29.19 10.63 -10.68
N MET A 22 28.57 11.79 -10.62
CA MET A 22 28.30 12.60 -11.81
C MET A 22 28.06 14.05 -11.42
N ASN A 23 28.20 14.99 -12.38
CA ASN A 23 27.82 16.38 -12.19
C ASN A 23 26.29 16.48 -11.98
N ILE A 24 25.83 17.50 -11.23
CA ILE A 24 24.40 17.69 -10.92
C ILE A 24 23.54 17.88 -12.19
N MET A 25 24.07 18.44 -13.26
CA MET A 25 23.37 18.55 -14.54
C MET A 25 23.17 17.18 -15.20
N GLU A 26 24.23 16.38 -15.25
CA GLU A 26 24.16 14.99 -15.74
C GLU A 26 23.18 14.16 -14.91
N TYR A 27 23.22 14.33 -13.59
CA TYR A 27 22.29 13.66 -12.66
C TYR A 27 20.83 13.96 -12.99
N MET A 28 20.48 15.24 -13.14
CA MET A 28 19.10 15.63 -13.43
C MET A 28 18.60 15.10 -14.78
N GLU A 29 19.44 15.08 -15.80
CA GLU A 29 19.07 14.48 -17.09
C GLU A 29 18.95 12.96 -16.99
N PHE A 30 19.83 12.32 -16.21
CA PHE A 30 19.82 10.88 -15.99
C PHE A 30 18.53 10.39 -15.30
N ILE A 31 18.00 11.15 -14.28
CA ILE A 31 16.84 10.73 -13.50
C ILE A 31 15.53 11.39 -13.92
N LYS A 32 15.50 12.16 -14.98
CA LYS A 32 14.37 12.99 -15.40
C LYS A 32 13.02 12.27 -15.43
N ASP A 33 12.99 11.04 -15.95
CA ASP A 33 11.77 10.24 -16.02
C ASP A 33 11.43 9.59 -14.67
N SER A 34 12.44 9.30 -13.85
CA SER A 34 12.26 8.77 -12.50
C SER A 34 11.66 9.81 -11.55
N VAL A 35 12.09 11.09 -11.67
CA VAL A 35 11.49 12.17 -10.87
C VAL A 35 10.02 12.33 -11.16
N LYS A 36 9.60 12.28 -12.43
CA LYS A 36 8.17 12.36 -12.80
C LYS A 36 7.36 11.22 -12.21
N LYS A 37 7.90 10.01 -12.22
CA LYS A 37 7.26 8.84 -11.59
C LYS A 37 7.14 9.02 -10.08
N ASN A 38 8.17 9.57 -9.42
CA ASN A 38 8.20 9.83 -7.99
C ASN A 38 7.31 11.02 -7.58
N GLU A 39 7.14 12.05 -8.42
CA GLU A 39 6.19 13.17 -8.17
C GLU A 39 4.75 12.69 -8.04
N LEU A 40 4.38 11.65 -8.79
CA LEU A 40 3.07 11.01 -8.67
C LEU A 40 2.89 10.27 -7.35
N GLN A 41 3.98 9.91 -6.67
CA GLN A 41 3.98 9.09 -5.46
C GLN A 41 4.15 9.90 -4.17
N ARG A 42 4.89 11.00 -4.20
CA ARG A 42 5.13 11.85 -3.03
C ARG A 42 4.99 13.32 -3.41
N PRO A 43 4.00 14.04 -2.85
CA PRO A 43 3.89 15.47 -3.08
C PRO A 43 5.16 16.17 -2.55
N ARG A 44 5.66 17.13 -3.33
CA ARG A 44 6.78 17.97 -2.95
C ARG A 44 6.47 18.69 -1.64
N VAL A 45 7.27 18.47 -0.61
CA VAL A 45 7.09 19.13 0.68
C VAL A 45 7.58 20.57 0.54
N ARG A 46 6.65 21.51 0.39
CA ARG A 46 6.95 22.96 0.35
C ARG A 46 7.23 23.58 1.73
N SER A 47 7.13 22.80 2.79
CA SER A 47 6.92 23.32 4.15
C SER A 47 8.19 23.62 4.95
N SER A 48 9.38 23.27 4.50
CA SER A 48 10.61 23.58 5.25
C SER A 48 11.51 24.56 4.51
N LYS A 49 11.05 25.81 4.41
CA LYS A 49 11.81 26.88 3.77
C LYS A 49 13.22 27.05 4.33
N SER A 50 13.50 26.71 5.59
CA SER A 50 14.81 26.91 6.20
C SER A 50 15.83 25.82 5.87
N ILE A 51 15.50 24.53 6.00
CA ILE A 51 16.48 23.44 5.82
C ILE A 51 16.85 23.26 4.34
N TYR A 52 15.86 23.28 3.43
CA TYR A 52 16.14 23.13 1.99
C TYR A 52 16.71 24.41 1.35
N ALA A 53 16.43 25.59 1.91
CA ALA A 53 17.09 26.80 1.49
C ALA A 53 18.60 26.77 1.83
N ASN A 54 18.97 26.32 3.03
CA ASN A 54 20.35 26.13 3.41
C ASN A 54 21.06 25.11 2.52
N LEU A 55 20.41 23.95 2.28
CA LEU A 55 20.97 22.94 1.39
C LEU A 55 21.21 23.46 -0.03
N LYS A 56 20.33 24.33 -0.54
CA LYS A 56 20.50 24.95 -1.86
C LYS A 56 21.74 25.89 -1.91
N GLU A 57 21.94 26.71 -0.88
CA GLU A 57 23.13 27.57 -0.78
C GLU A 57 24.40 26.72 -0.58
N ASP A 58 24.34 25.66 0.22
CA ASP A 58 25.46 24.74 0.39
C ASP A 58 25.86 24.07 -0.94
N LEU A 59 24.88 23.66 -1.76
CA LEU A 59 25.12 23.10 -3.09
C LEU A 59 25.77 24.12 -4.04
N LYS A 60 25.35 25.42 -3.99
CA LYS A 60 26.00 26.49 -4.74
C LYS A 60 27.48 26.67 -4.32
N ALA A 61 27.76 26.48 -3.05
CA ALA A 61 29.11 26.56 -2.50
C ALA A 61 29.96 25.29 -2.73
N GLY A 62 29.42 24.28 -3.45
CA GLY A 62 30.12 23.02 -3.75
C GLY A 62 30.12 22.01 -2.62
N CYS A 63 29.17 22.08 -1.69
CA CYS A 63 29.06 21.12 -0.59
C CYS A 63 28.78 19.71 -1.10
N ILE A 64 29.42 18.72 -0.48
CA ILE A 64 29.16 17.29 -0.73
C ILE A 64 27.93 16.87 0.08
N ILE A 65 26.91 16.42 -0.61
CA ILE A 65 25.69 15.88 0.01
C ILE A 65 25.79 14.34 0.16
N PRO A 66 25.03 13.73 1.09
CA PRO A 66 24.93 12.28 1.19
C PRO A 66 24.52 11.65 -0.15
N PRO A 67 24.97 10.45 -0.48
CA PRO A 67 24.61 9.79 -1.73
C PRO A 67 23.09 9.70 -1.92
N ILE A 68 22.65 9.87 -3.16
CA ILE A 68 21.26 9.58 -3.55
C ILE A 68 21.20 8.09 -3.90
N VAL A 69 20.16 7.39 -3.42
CA VAL A 69 20.04 5.94 -3.60
C VAL A 69 18.92 5.63 -4.59
N LEU A 70 19.28 4.92 -5.64
CA LEU A 70 18.39 4.48 -6.71
C LEU A 70 18.28 2.95 -6.72
N SER A 71 17.19 2.43 -7.26
CA SER A 71 17.05 1.04 -7.61
C SER A 71 16.73 0.87 -9.09
N LEU A 72 17.17 -0.25 -9.64
CA LEU A 72 16.85 -0.73 -10.97
C LEU A 72 16.23 -2.13 -10.84
N TYR A 73 15.05 -2.35 -11.43
CA TYR A 73 14.39 -3.66 -11.36
C TYR A 73 15.06 -4.73 -12.23
N SER A 74 15.62 -4.32 -13.38
CA SER A 74 16.33 -5.25 -14.26
C SER A 74 17.55 -5.84 -13.59
N GLN A 75 17.68 -7.17 -13.64
CA GLN A 75 18.85 -7.88 -13.15
C GLN A 75 20.01 -7.73 -14.13
N TYR A 76 21.22 -7.57 -13.58
CA TYR A 76 22.44 -7.55 -14.34
C TYR A 76 23.07 -8.95 -14.31
N GLU A 77 23.20 -9.58 -15.49
CA GLU A 77 23.75 -10.92 -15.64
C GLU A 77 25.19 -10.92 -16.23
N GLY A 78 25.73 -9.72 -16.45
CA GLY A 78 27.07 -9.54 -17.01
C GLY A 78 28.21 -9.68 -16.00
N ASP A 79 29.46 -9.49 -16.48
CA ASP A 79 30.64 -9.49 -15.60
C ASP A 79 30.62 -8.23 -14.68
N VAL A 80 30.52 -8.46 -13.38
CA VAL A 80 30.53 -7.40 -12.36
C VAL A 80 31.86 -6.63 -12.27
N LYS A 81 32.92 -7.10 -12.93
CA LYS A 81 34.20 -6.38 -13.03
C LYS A 81 34.26 -5.44 -14.21
N ASP A 82 33.39 -5.61 -15.19
CA ASP A 82 33.32 -4.73 -16.36
C ASP A 82 32.49 -3.50 -16.08
N LYS A 83 33.15 -2.44 -15.64
CA LYS A 83 32.51 -1.15 -15.31
C LYS A 83 31.83 -0.52 -16.52
N ASN A 84 32.35 -0.73 -17.75
CA ASN A 84 31.72 -0.16 -18.95
C ASN A 84 30.41 -0.87 -19.26
N ALA A 85 30.40 -2.22 -19.23
CA ALA A 85 29.17 -2.99 -19.42
C ALA A 85 28.11 -2.66 -18.38
N ILE A 86 28.48 -2.46 -17.10
CA ILE A 86 27.56 -2.02 -16.04
C ILE A 86 26.99 -0.62 -16.32
N MET A 87 27.86 0.31 -16.77
CA MET A 87 27.42 1.67 -17.09
C MET A 87 26.43 1.67 -18.26
N GLU A 88 26.72 0.93 -19.32
CA GLU A 88 25.81 0.75 -20.46
C GLU A 88 24.48 0.13 -20.04
N PHE A 89 24.53 -0.88 -19.18
CA PHE A 89 23.33 -1.52 -18.65
C PHE A 89 22.45 -0.53 -17.86
N ILE A 90 23.04 0.25 -16.94
CA ILE A 90 22.32 1.27 -16.16
C ILE A 90 21.71 2.32 -17.08
N GLN A 91 22.45 2.80 -18.09
CA GLN A 91 21.96 3.81 -19.02
C GLN A 91 20.84 3.27 -19.93
N SER A 92 20.94 2.04 -20.39
CA SER A 92 19.94 1.41 -21.27
C SER A 92 18.62 1.13 -20.53
N ASN A 93 18.64 1.03 -19.21
CA ASN A 93 17.47 0.76 -18.37
C ASN A 93 17.07 1.93 -17.48
N LYS A 94 17.51 3.17 -17.78
CA LYS A 94 17.24 4.35 -16.96
C LYS A 94 15.76 4.66 -16.76
N ASP A 95 14.90 4.23 -17.66
CA ASP A 95 13.44 4.34 -17.55
C ASP A 95 12.84 3.50 -16.41
N GLN A 96 13.58 2.50 -15.93
CA GLN A 96 13.19 1.62 -14.82
C GLN A 96 13.79 2.09 -13.47
N LEU A 97 14.55 3.17 -13.46
CA LEU A 97 15.14 3.70 -12.24
C LEU A 97 14.05 4.24 -11.29
N PHE A 98 14.27 4.01 -10.02
CA PHE A 98 13.41 4.46 -8.94
C PHE A 98 14.25 5.06 -7.80
N ILE A 99 13.85 6.21 -7.24
CA ILE A 99 14.57 6.86 -6.14
C ILE A 99 14.13 6.25 -4.81
N LEU A 100 15.03 5.55 -4.13
CA LEU A 100 14.79 4.97 -2.80
C LEU A 100 14.99 6.00 -1.69
N ASP A 101 16.07 6.77 -1.78
CA ASP A 101 16.39 7.87 -0.86
C ASP A 101 17.00 9.05 -1.61
N GLY A 102 16.75 10.27 -1.09
CA GLY A 102 17.27 11.49 -1.66
C GLY A 102 16.31 12.27 -2.55
N LEU A 103 15.02 11.93 -2.60
CA LEU A 103 14.03 12.64 -3.44
C LEU A 103 13.97 14.15 -3.13
N GLN A 104 14.01 14.56 -1.85
CA GLN A 104 14.01 15.97 -1.48
C GLN A 104 15.30 16.67 -1.88
N ARG A 105 16.45 15.98 -1.79
CA ARG A 105 17.75 16.47 -2.31
C ARG A 105 17.69 16.66 -3.81
N THR A 106 17.06 15.75 -4.52
CA THR A 106 16.81 15.85 -5.97
C THR A 106 15.97 17.08 -6.31
N TYR A 107 14.87 17.34 -5.59
CA TYR A 107 14.06 18.55 -5.79
C TYR A 107 14.85 19.83 -5.48
N THR A 108 15.72 19.81 -4.48
CA THR A 108 16.57 20.96 -4.17
C THR A 108 17.59 21.23 -5.29
N ILE A 109 18.17 20.18 -5.88
CA ILE A 109 19.05 20.30 -7.06
C ILE A 109 18.26 20.86 -8.24
N GLN A 110 17.05 20.37 -8.50
CA GLN A 110 16.19 20.89 -9.56
C GLN A 110 15.89 22.38 -9.35
N ASP A 111 15.49 22.79 -8.14
CA ASP A 111 15.25 24.21 -7.81
C ASP A 111 16.49 25.09 -8.01
N LEU A 112 17.65 24.55 -7.64
CA LEU A 112 18.92 25.25 -7.87
C LEU A 112 19.17 25.47 -9.36
N LEU A 113 19.02 24.44 -10.18
CA LEU A 113 19.25 24.52 -11.63
C LEU A 113 18.24 25.43 -12.34
N ASP A 114 16.99 25.42 -11.88
CA ASP A 114 15.93 26.31 -12.38
C ASP A 114 16.23 27.78 -12.03
N GLU A 115 16.86 28.05 -10.89
CA GLU A 115 17.25 29.41 -10.45
C GLU A 115 18.49 29.96 -11.18
N VAL A 116 19.54 29.15 -11.29
CA VAL A 116 20.83 29.61 -11.88
C VAL A 116 20.85 29.52 -13.40
N GLY A 117 19.91 28.78 -13.99
CA GLY A 117 19.83 28.57 -15.44
C GLY A 117 20.81 27.49 -15.95
N LYS A 118 20.53 27.02 -17.17
CA LYS A 118 21.31 25.93 -17.80
C LYS A 118 22.75 26.29 -18.19
N GLU A 119 23.05 27.57 -18.21
CA GLU A 119 24.38 28.08 -18.60
C GLU A 119 25.34 28.21 -17.42
N ALA A 120 24.84 28.01 -16.18
CA ALA A 120 25.68 28.09 -15.01
C ALA A 120 26.65 26.88 -14.96
N GLN A 121 27.94 27.17 -14.94
CA GLN A 121 28.97 26.16 -14.71
C GLN A 121 29.04 25.84 -13.21
N LEU A 122 28.28 24.83 -12.78
CA LEU A 122 28.36 24.32 -11.42
C LEU A 122 29.21 23.04 -11.41
N ASP A 123 30.36 23.12 -10.76
CA ASP A 123 31.29 21.96 -10.60
C ASP A 123 30.82 21.00 -9.50
N THR A 124 29.60 21.16 -9.02
CA THR A 124 29.05 20.34 -7.94
C THR A 124 28.79 18.92 -8.44
N VAL A 125 29.34 17.95 -7.72
CA VAL A 125 29.24 16.51 -8.01
C VAL A 125 28.33 15.85 -7.00
N VAL A 126 27.46 14.96 -7.47
CA VAL A 126 26.63 14.08 -6.63
C VAL A 126 27.11 12.65 -6.71
N ARG A 127 27.10 11.97 -5.57
CA ARG A 127 27.30 10.52 -5.51
C ARG A 127 25.93 9.83 -5.57
N VAL A 128 25.89 8.77 -6.34
CA VAL A 128 24.66 7.99 -6.55
C VAL A 128 24.96 6.53 -6.35
N GLU A 129 24.23 5.90 -5.45
CA GLU A 129 24.21 4.45 -5.29
C GLU A 129 23.10 3.86 -6.14
N VAL A 130 23.42 2.85 -6.95
CA VAL A 130 22.43 2.16 -7.79
C VAL A 130 22.40 0.69 -7.38
N TYR A 131 21.24 0.22 -6.92
CA TYR A 131 20.99 -1.20 -6.70
C TYR A 131 20.49 -1.84 -8.00
N LEU A 132 21.19 -2.88 -8.50
CA LEU A 132 20.86 -3.59 -9.73
C LEU A 132 20.07 -4.87 -9.42
N GLY A 133 18.94 -5.06 -10.09
CA GLY A 133 18.09 -6.24 -9.93
C GLY A 133 17.37 -6.30 -8.58
N LEU A 134 16.94 -5.14 -8.06
CA LEU A 134 16.24 -5.09 -6.79
C LEU A 134 14.77 -5.42 -7.01
N ASN A 135 14.30 -6.53 -6.44
CA ASN A 135 12.90 -6.90 -6.43
C ASN A 135 12.08 -6.00 -5.47
N ARG A 136 10.76 -6.18 -5.43
CA ARG A 136 9.86 -5.34 -4.60
C ARG A 136 10.19 -5.40 -3.11
N GLU A 137 10.46 -6.59 -2.60
CA GLU A 137 10.81 -6.81 -1.19
C GLU A 137 12.12 -6.11 -0.83
N GLY A 138 13.10 -6.19 -1.72
CA GLY A 138 14.38 -5.50 -1.60
C GLY A 138 14.22 -3.97 -1.59
N VAL A 139 13.35 -3.42 -2.46
CA VAL A 139 12.98 -2.00 -2.48
C VAL A 139 12.37 -1.60 -1.14
N LEU A 140 11.39 -2.34 -0.66
CA LEU A 140 10.74 -2.09 0.63
C LEU A 140 11.74 -2.15 1.79
N TYR A 141 12.55 -3.22 1.84
CA TYR A 141 13.58 -3.38 2.85
C TYR A 141 14.56 -2.19 2.87
N ARG A 142 15.03 -1.74 1.69
CA ARG A 142 15.92 -0.58 1.59
C ARG A 142 15.25 0.72 1.98
N MET A 143 14.02 0.97 1.54
CA MET A 143 13.28 2.17 1.95
C MET A 143 13.08 2.23 3.47
N LEU A 144 12.83 1.09 4.11
CA LEU A 144 12.70 1.00 5.56
C LEU A 144 14.03 1.26 6.28
N THR A 145 15.14 0.73 5.76
CA THR A 145 16.46 0.84 6.41
C THR A 145 17.15 2.17 6.15
N LEU A 146 17.00 2.77 4.96
CA LEU A 146 17.61 4.05 4.60
C LEU A 146 16.94 5.26 5.30
N ASN A 147 15.64 5.20 5.57
CA ASN A 147 14.89 6.31 6.16
C ASN A 147 14.92 6.34 7.72
N THR A 148 15.88 5.66 8.35
CA THR A 148 16.07 5.72 9.80
C THR A 148 16.72 7.03 10.20
N GLY A 149 15.95 8.01 10.69
CA GLY A 149 16.48 9.26 11.23
C GLY A 149 16.08 10.56 10.49
N GLN A 150 15.36 10.45 9.40
CA GLN A 150 14.72 11.60 8.73
C GLN A 150 13.22 11.65 9.05
N THR A 151 12.49 12.69 8.60
CA THR A 151 11.02 12.66 8.66
C THR A 151 10.55 11.44 7.88
N PRO A 152 10.13 10.35 8.55
CA PRO A 152 9.93 9.10 7.86
C PRO A 152 8.71 9.21 6.94
N MET A 153 8.85 8.70 5.72
CA MET A 153 7.71 8.39 4.89
C MET A 153 6.81 7.41 5.66
N SER A 154 5.50 7.63 5.65
CA SER A 154 4.60 6.69 6.31
C SER A 154 4.77 5.30 5.68
N LEU A 155 4.66 4.27 6.50
CA LEU A 155 4.76 2.89 6.06
C LEU A 155 3.78 2.56 4.93
N ARG A 156 2.54 3.03 5.07
CA ARG A 156 1.50 2.94 4.04
C ARG A 156 1.98 3.48 2.70
N HIS A 157 2.57 4.68 2.71
CA HIS A 157 3.06 5.32 1.48
C HIS A 157 4.23 4.54 0.85
N GLN A 158 5.09 3.91 1.65
CA GLN A 158 6.16 3.04 1.15
C GLN A 158 5.60 1.82 0.44
N ILE A 159 4.53 1.22 0.98
CA ILE A 159 3.84 0.08 0.37
C ILE A 159 3.10 0.51 -0.91
N GLU A 160 2.43 1.66 -0.91
CA GLU A 160 1.78 2.23 -2.10
C GLU A 160 2.75 2.40 -3.28
N ILE A 161 3.98 2.83 -3.01
CA ILE A 161 5.03 2.96 -4.02
C ILE A 161 5.37 1.61 -4.66
N ILE A 162 5.49 0.56 -3.85
CA ILE A 162 5.87 -0.79 -4.32
C ILE A 162 4.79 -1.40 -5.21
N TYR A 163 3.55 -1.13 -4.88
CA TYR A 163 2.40 -1.65 -5.61
C TYR A 163 1.83 -0.65 -6.63
N PHE A 164 2.58 0.42 -6.95
CA PHE A 164 2.13 1.50 -7.83
C PHE A 164 1.68 1.03 -9.23
N ASP A 165 2.28 -0.02 -9.76
CA ASP A 165 1.89 -0.63 -11.03
C ASP A 165 0.49 -1.27 -11.00
N LEU A 166 -0.07 -1.54 -9.81
CA LEU A 166 -1.45 -2.00 -9.65
C LEU A 166 -2.48 -0.87 -9.89
N LEU A 167 -2.04 0.40 -9.88
CA LEU A 167 -2.87 1.54 -10.29
C LEU A 167 -3.20 1.57 -11.79
N ASP A 168 -2.52 0.76 -12.60
CA ASP A 168 -2.94 0.60 -13.98
C ASP A 168 -4.31 -0.08 -14.01
N ASN A 169 -5.36 0.74 -14.22
CA ASN A 169 -6.76 0.31 -14.22
C ASN A 169 -7.13 -0.62 -15.39
N ARG A 170 -6.16 -1.01 -16.21
CA ARG A 170 -6.31 -2.01 -17.25
C ARG A 170 -6.13 -3.42 -16.66
N ASN A 171 -7.08 -3.83 -15.83
CA ASN A 171 -7.14 -5.18 -15.31
C ASN A 171 -8.39 -5.90 -15.79
N ASP A 172 -8.30 -7.21 -15.95
CA ASP A 172 -9.38 -8.05 -16.47
C ASP A 172 -10.60 -8.15 -15.54
N TYR A 173 -10.45 -7.68 -14.28
CA TYR A 173 -11.52 -7.69 -13.28
C TYR A 173 -12.41 -6.44 -13.29
N GLY A 174 -12.08 -5.41 -14.08
CA GLY A 174 -12.82 -4.15 -14.14
C GLY A 174 -12.75 -3.29 -12.87
N LEU A 175 -11.79 -3.58 -11.97
CA LEU A 175 -11.59 -2.80 -10.75
C LEU A 175 -10.96 -1.45 -11.06
N LYS A 176 -11.36 -0.43 -10.31
CA LYS A 176 -10.84 0.93 -10.41
C LYS A 176 -10.15 1.32 -9.10
N PHE A 177 -8.87 1.68 -9.20
CA PHE A 177 -8.13 2.19 -8.05
C PHE A 177 -7.93 3.71 -8.21
N ILE A 178 -8.32 4.45 -7.16
CA ILE A 178 -8.38 5.92 -7.14
C ILE A 178 -7.38 6.41 -6.09
N ARG A 179 -6.67 7.50 -6.37
CA ARG A 179 -5.76 8.11 -5.40
C ARG A 179 -6.53 8.88 -4.33
N ASP A 180 -5.98 8.97 -3.12
CA ASP A 180 -6.61 9.63 -1.98
C ASP A 180 -6.96 11.11 -2.23
N ASN A 181 -6.24 11.78 -3.13
CA ASN A 181 -6.47 13.17 -3.50
C ASN A 181 -7.53 13.35 -4.61
N ASP A 182 -8.00 12.26 -5.19
CA ASP A 182 -9.02 12.26 -6.23
C ASP A 182 -10.44 12.24 -5.61
N LYS A 183 -11.45 12.32 -6.48
CA LYS A 183 -12.85 12.25 -6.04
C LYS A 183 -13.14 10.91 -5.37
N LYS A 184 -13.99 10.93 -4.34
CA LYS A 184 -14.41 9.71 -3.64
C LYS A 184 -14.92 8.63 -4.60
N PRO A 185 -14.58 7.35 -4.34
CA PRO A 185 -15.18 6.23 -5.05
C PRO A 185 -16.71 6.32 -5.04
N LYS A 186 -17.34 6.15 -6.19
CA LYS A 186 -18.81 6.21 -6.34
C LYS A 186 -19.39 4.89 -6.81
N ASP A 187 -18.55 4.03 -7.36
CA ASP A 187 -18.92 2.73 -7.89
C ASP A 187 -18.52 1.63 -6.92
N VAL A 188 -19.23 0.52 -6.95
CA VAL A 188 -18.98 -0.65 -6.06
C VAL A 188 -17.67 -1.39 -6.38
N ASP A 189 -17.09 -1.14 -7.55
CA ASP A 189 -15.80 -1.66 -8.02
C ASP A 189 -14.66 -0.63 -7.99
N ALA A 190 -14.91 0.52 -7.35
CA ALA A 190 -13.93 1.59 -7.21
C ALA A 190 -13.48 1.71 -5.75
N PHE A 191 -12.17 1.72 -5.53
CA PHE A 191 -11.55 1.75 -4.20
C PHE A 191 -10.46 2.82 -4.13
N TYR A 192 -10.26 3.43 -2.96
CA TYR A 192 -9.04 4.15 -2.73
C TYR A 192 -7.87 3.16 -2.72
N PHE A 193 -6.85 3.47 -3.51
CA PHE A 193 -5.69 2.58 -3.64
C PHE A 193 -5.01 2.31 -2.29
N SER A 194 -4.86 3.35 -1.48
CA SER A 194 -4.30 3.26 -0.15
C SER A 194 -5.08 2.31 0.77
N GLU A 195 -6.42 2.29 0.69
CA GLU A 195 -7.26 1.40 1.49
C GLU A 195 -7.22 -0.05 0.97
N ALA A 196 -7.14 -0.24 -0.35
CA ALA A 196 -6.92 -1.54 -0.96
C ALA A 196 -5.56 -2.14 -0.57
N ILE A 197 -4.51 -1.32 -0.51
CA ILE A 197 -3.19 -1.72 -0.02
C ILE A 197 -3.22 -2.07 1.47
N ASP A 198 -3.93 -1.30 2.30
CA ASP A 198 -4.13 -1.65 3.71
C ASP A 198 -4.78 -3.04 3.84
N ALA A 199 -5.80 -3.33 3.03
CA ALA A 199 -6.47 -4.63 3.00
C ALA A 199 -5.51 -5.76 2.57
N PHE A 200 -4.79 -5.57 1.47
CA PHE A 200 -3.84 -6.57 0.99
C PHE A 200 -2.71 -6.83 2.01
N THR A 201 -2.22 -5.79 2.65
CA THR A 201 -1.24 -5.91 3.73
C THR A 201 -1.79 -6.72 4.90
N SER A 202 -3.07 -6.51 5.27
CA SER A 202 -3.74 -7.30 6.29
C SER A 202 -3.94 -8.76 5.89
N PHE A 203 -4.18 -9.03 4.61
CA PHE A 203 -4.23 -10.40 4.07
C PHE A 203 -2.88 -11.10 4.23
N VAL A 204 -1.80 -10.46 3.80
CA VAL A 204 -0.45 -11.02 3.85
C VAL A 204 0.05 -11.22 5.29
N SER A 205 -0.19 -10.22 6.15
CA SER A 205 0.21 -10.29 7.56
C SER A 205 -0.72 -11.16 8.44
N GLN A 206 -1.87 -11.57 7.90
CA GLN A 206 -2.93 -12.29 8.63
C GLN A 206 -3.42 -11.53 9.88
N ASP A 207 -3.36 -10.21 9.84
CA ASP A 207 -3.70 -9.35 10.96
C ASP A 207 -4.52 -8.15 10.49
N TYR A 208 -5.60 -7.87 11.20
CA TYR A 208 -6.49 -6.74 10.93
C TYR A 208 -5.95 -5.39 11.43
N LEU A 209 -4.93 -5.39 12.30
CA LEU A 209 -4.32 -4.16 12.77
C LEU A 209 -3.43 -3.53 11.71
N GLN A 210 -3.31 -2.21 11.76
CA GLN A 210 -2.36 -1.52 10.89
C GLN A 210 -0.95 -2.04 11.16
N ILE A 211 -0.25 -2.34 10.08
CA ILE A 211 1.09 -2.90 10.17
C ILE A 211 2.07 -1.87 10.77
N THR A 212 2.85 -2.29 11.76
CA THR A 212 3.98 -1.51 12.26
C THR A 212 5.22 -1.78 11.44
N ARG A 213 6.24 -0.91 11.58
CA ARG A 213 7.51 -1.06 10.88
C ARG A 213 8.22 -2.38 11.22
N GLU A 214 8.23 -2.74 12.50
CA GLU A 214 8.83 -3.99 12.99
C GLU A 214 8.08 -5.20 12.40
N LYS A 215 6.76 -5.14 12.38
CA LYS A 215 5.91 -6.19 11.85
C LYS A 215 6.07 -6.32 10.33
N LEU A 216 6.24 -5.21 9.61
CA LEU A 216 6.49 -5.26 8.17
C LEU A 216 7.83 -5.93 7.86
N LEU A 217 8.90 -5.62 8.61
CA LEU A 217 10.21 -6.27 8.42
C LEU A 217 10.13 -7.79 8.61
N SER A 218 9.38 -8.26 9.61
CA SER A 218 9.13 -9.70 9.80
C SER A 218 8.21 -10.30 8.72
N THR A 219 7.33 -9.50 8.13
CA THR A 219 6.37 -9.91 7.11
C THR A 219 7.03 -9.98 5.73
N ILE A 220 8.09 -9.20 5.46
CA ILE A 220 8.87 -9.31 4.21
C ILE A 220 9.36 -10.76 3.99
N GLU A 221 9.74 -11.46 5.05
CA GLU A 221 10.07 -12.88 4.98
C GLU A 221 8.87 -13.77 4.62
N SER A 222 7.65 -13.30 4.92
CA SER A 222 6.39 -13.98 4.55
C SER A 222 5.99 -13.69 3.11
N PHE A 223 6.38 -12.53 2.54
CA PHE A 223 6.21 -12.26 1.10
C PHE A 223 7.00 -13.24 0.23
N ASP A 224 8.20 -13.67 0.67
CA ASP A 224 8.95 -14.73 0.00
C ASP A 224 8.18 -16.07 -0.05
N ASN A 225 7.29 -16.32 0.92
CA ASN A 225 6.42 -17.49 0.91
C ASN A 225 5.17 -17.31 0.02
N LEU A 226 4.73 -16.07 -0.23
CA LEU A 226 3.66 -15.75 -1.18
C LEU A 226 4.12 -15.79 -2.64
N SER A 227 5.42 -15.62 -2.92
CA SER A 227 5.97 -15.82 -4.26
C SER A 227 5.78 -17.26 -4.77
N LYS A 228 5.45 -18.20 -3.88
CA LYS A 228 4.96 -19.54 -4.22
C LYS A 228 3.47 -19.55 -4.63
N LEU A 229 2.69 -18.53 -4.27
CA LEU A 229 1.37 -18.27 -4.83
C LEU A 229 1.58 -17.46 -6.10
N LYS A 230 1.08 -17.97 -7.23
CA LYS A 230 1.09 -17.32 -8.55
C LYS A 230 0.96 -15.81 -8.42
N ASN A 231 2.02 -15.06 -8.79
CA ASN A 231 2.02 -13.63 -8.99
C ASN A 231 1.23 -12.79 -7.95
N GLU A 232 1.91 -12.05 -7.08
CA GLU A 232 1.31 -11.18 -6.04
C GLU A 232 0.23 -10.24 -6.58
N LYS A 233 0.39 -9.80 -7.84
CA LYS A 233 -0.59 -8.98 -8.53
C LYS A 233 -1.92 -9.70 -8.67
N ASP A 234 -1.91 -10.98 -8.99
CA ASP A 234 -3.11 -11.77 -9.15
C ASP A 234 -3.80 -11.98 -7.79
N ALA A 235 -3.04 -12.25 -6.73
CA ALA A 235 -3.59 -12.38 -5.38
C ALA A 235 -4.23 -11.08 -4.87
N PHE A 236 -3.62 -9.92 -5.15
CA PHE A 236 -4.20 -8.62 -4.84
C PHE A 236 -5.51 -8.39 -5.60
N LEU A 237 -5.48 -8.62 -6.92
CA LEU A 237 -6.65 -8.43 -7.77
C LEU A 237 -7.78 -9.41 -7.43
N ASP A 238 -7.44 -10.67 -7.13
CA ASP A 238 -8.41 -11.69 -6.70
C ASP A 238 -9.07 -11.28 -5.37
N LEU A 239 -8.29 -10.83 -4.37
CA LEU A 239 -8.81 -10.36 -3.09
C LEU A 239 -9.79 -9.20 -3.27
N MET A 240 -9.41 -8.20 -4.06
CA MET A 240 -10.24 -7.02 -4.29
C MET A 240 -11.44 -7.32 -5.18
N SER A 241 -11.34 -8.25 -6.13
CA SER A 241 -12.44 -8.69 -6.97
C SER A 241 -13.52 -9.42 -6.17
N VAL A 242 -13.12 -10.35 -5.30
CA VAL A 242 -14.05 -11.06 -4.40
C VAL A 242 -14.73 -10.06 -3.46
N TYR A 243 -13.97 -9.09 -2.93
CA TYR A 243 -14.55 -8.04 -2.09
C TYR A 243 -15.52 -7.13 -2.85
N SER A 244 -15.19 -6.76 -4.08
CA SER A 244 -16.12 -6.02 -4.96
C SER A 244 -17.41 -6.81 -5.22
N GLY A 245 -17.31 -8.13 -5.42
CA GLY A 245 -18.46 -9.03 -5.51
C GLY A 245 -19.35 -8.98 -4.28
N PHE A 246 -18.73 -9.03 -3.08
CA PHE A 246 -19.47 -8.86 -1.82
C PHE A 246 -20.20 -7.50 -1.77
N ILE A 247 -19.52 -6.38 -2.07
CA ILE A 247 -20.16 -5.05 -2.08
C ILE A 247 -21.30 -4.99 -3.09
N LYS A 248 -21.14 -5.56 -4.30
CA LYS A 248 -22.19 -5.63 -5.32
C LYS A 248 -23.42 -6.39 -4.84
N LYS A 249 -23.20 -7.53 -4.18
CA LYS A 249 -24.28 -8.31 -3.58
C LYS A 249 -25.03 -7.52 -2.52
N MET A 250 -24.28 -6.88 -1.59
CA MET A 250 -24.86 -6.03 -0.53
C MET A 250 -25.61 -4.83 -1.13
N ASP A 251 -25.08 -4.18 -2.16
CA ASP A 251 -25.72 -3.06 -2.83
C ASP A 251 -27.03 -3.48 -3.50
N GLY A 252 -27.04 -4.64 -4.14
CA GLY A 252 -28.24 -5.23 -4.71
C GLY A 252 -29.34 -5.51 -3.67
N ILE A 253 -28.95 -6.04 -2.50
CA ILE A 253 -29.87 -6.35 -1.40
C ILE A 253 -30.42 -5.06 -0.76
N LEU A 254 -29.56 -4.07 -0.52
CA LEU A 254 -29.93 -2.82 0.15
C LEU A 254 -30.51 -1.76 -0.80
N LYS A 255 -30.60 -2.07 -2.09
CA LYS A 255 -31.14 -1.15 -3.08
C LYS A 255 -32.58 -0.73 -2.74
N GLY A 256 -32.78 0.59 -2.61
CA GLY A 256 -34.08 1.16 -2.25
C GLY A 256 -34.40 1.10 -0.75
N THR A 257 -33.49 0.61 0.09
CA THR A 257 -33.64 0.66 1.56
C THR A 257 -33.09 2.00 2.07
N ASP A 258 -33.92 2.78 2.74
CA ASP A 258 -33.44 3.95 3.52
C ASP A 258 -32.94 3.45 4.89
N ILE A 259 -31.62 3.39 5.03
CA ILE A 259 -30.97 2.90 6.24
C ILE A 259 -31.28 3.83 7.45
N LYS A 260 -31.46 5.14 7.22
CA LYS A 260 -31.84 6.07 8.29
C LYS A 260 -33.26 5.82 8.78
N GLU A 261 -34.18 5.61 7.85
CA GLU A 261 -35.57 5.25 8.18
C GLU A 261 -35.62 3.91 8.92
N MET A 262 -34.85 2.92 8.48
CA MET A 262 -34.75 1.62 9.15
C MET A 262 -34.24 1.72 10.59
N MET A 263 -33.35 2.66 10.91
CA MET A 263 -32.86 2.90 12.27
C MET A 263 -33.93 3.54 13.15
N GLY A 264 -34.83 4.39 12.61
CA GLY A 264 -35.89 5.03 13.36
C GLY A 264 -35.39 5.76 14.61
N GLU A 265 -35.97 5.44 15.78
CA GLU A 265 -35.58 6.04 17.08
C GLU A 265 -34.16 5.65 17.53
N ASP A 266 -33.57 4.60 16.98
CA ASP A 266 -32.21 4.15 17.25
C ASP A 266 -31.15 4.97 16.49
N LEU A 267 -31.55 5.88 15.59
CA LEU A 267 -30.66 6.75 14.83
C LEU A 267 -29.87 7.67 15.78
N ARG A 268 -28.56 7.66 15.65
CA ARG A 268 -27.65 8.47 16.45
C ARG A 268 -27.07 9.63 15.66
N GLU A 269 -26.64 10.69 16.36
CA GLU A 269 -26.03 11.88 15.75
C GLU A 269 -24.83 11.55 14.84
N HIS A 270 -24.03 10.57 15.26
CA HIS A 270 -22.88 10.10 14.47
C HIS A 270 -23.12 8.69 13.93
N PHE A 271 -23.63 8.64 12.75
CA PHE A 271 -24.03 7.43 12.06
C PHE A 271 -22.88 6.82 11.25
N TYR A 272 -22.68 5.49 11.37
CA TYR A 272 -21.54 4.84 10.74
C TYR A 272 -21.59 4.89 9.20
N GLY A 273 -22.75 4.72 8.59
CA GLY A 273 -22.91 4.80 7.15
C GLY A 273 -24.37 4.75 6.69
N GLU A 274 -24.67 5.41 5.57
CA GLU A 274 -26.02 5.62 5.04
C GLU A 274 -26.34 4.75 3.80
N ASN A 275 -25.34 4.10 3.26
CA ASN A 275 -25.45 3.26 2.07
C ASN A 275 -24.34 2.21 2.05
N THR A 276 -24.43 1.26 1.14
CA THR A 276 -23.50 0.15 0.99
C THR A 276 -22.03 0.59 0.95
N LEU A 277 -21.71 1.60 0.14
CA LEU A 277 -20.33 2.09 0.02
C LEU A 277 -19.83 2.71 1.33
N SER A 278 -20.67 3.51 1.99
CA SER A 278 -20.28 4.12 3.27
C SER A 278 -20.17 3.12 4.43
N LEU A 279 -20.80 1.96 4.32
CA LEU A 279 -20.70 0.86 5.28
C LEU A 279 -19.46 -0.01 5.02
N PHE A 280 -19.25 -0.40 3.78
CA PHE A 280 -18.31 -1.47 3.43
C PHE A 280 -17.07 -0.99 2.66
N ASN A 281 -17.13 0.11 1.91
CA ASN A 281 -15.97 0.63 1.19
C ASN A 281 -15.13 1.56 2.09
N ARG A 282 -14.52 0.96 3.13
CA ARG A 282 -13.67 1.63 4.13
C ARG A 282 -12.49 0.74 4.50
N SER A 283 -11.36 1.35 4.81
CA SER A 283 -10.14 0.63 5.25
C SER A 283 -10.44 -0.35 6.39
N GLN A 284 -11.27 0.02 7.39
CA GLN A 284 -11.57 -0.84 8.54
C GLN A 284 -12.28 -2.14 8.14
N THR A 285 -13.27 -2.02 7.26
CA THR A 285 -14.03 -3.18 6.80
C THR A 285 -13.19 -4.07 5.88
N MET A 286 -12.47 -3.46 4.94
CA MET A 286 -11.59 -4.16 4.00
C MET A 286 -10.45 -4.90 4.69
N THR A 287 -9.81 -4.28 5.69
CA THR A 287 -8.73 -4.92 6.45
C THR A 287 -9.25 -6.09 7.30
N GLY A 288 -10.42 -5.92 7.93
CA GLY A 288 -11.07 -7.01 8.67
C GLY A 288 -11.41 -8.20 7.77
N TYR A 289 -12.00 -7.93 6.60
CA TYR A 289 -12.27 -8.94 5.57
C TYR A 289 -11.00 -9.68 5.15
N ALA A 290 -9.98 -8.93 4.74
CA ALA A 290 -8.75 -9.48 4.20
C ALA A 290 -8.02 -10.38 5.21
N ALA A 291 -7.92 -9.95 6.47
CA ALA A 291 -7.34 -10.76 7.54
C ALA A 291 -8.16 -12.02 7.85
N ALA A 292 -9.50 -11.93 7.80
CA ALA A 292 -10.39 -13.08 8.01
C ALA A 292 -10.23 -14.13 6.89
N VAL A 293 -10.22 -13.69 5.62
CA VAL A 293 -10.01 -14.58 4.46
C VAL A 293 -8.64 -15.25 4.54
N ALA A 294 -7.58 -14.51 4.86
CA ALA A 294 -6.25 -15.07 5.03
C ALA A 294 -6.22 -16.17 6.11
N ARG A 295 -6.88 -15.92 7.23
CA ARG A 295 -6.98 -16.91 8.32
C ARG A 295 -7.75 -18.17 7.92
N LEU A 296 -8.86 -18.01 7.21
CA LEU A 296 -9.69 -19.11 6.74
C LEU A 296 -8.98 -19.97 5.70
N ILE A 297 -8.20 -19.37 4.80
CA ILE A 297 -7.33 -20.10 3.88
C ILE A 297 -6.24 -20.84 4.65
N GLN A 298 -5.59 -20.21 5.62
CA GLN A 298 -4.55 -20.84 6.43
C GLN A 298 -5.07 -22.06 7.22
N THR A 299 -6.31 -21.99 7.70
CA THR A 299 -6.95 -23.10 8.45
C THR A 299 -7.56 -24.17 7.54
N GLY A 300 -7.52 -23.99 6.21
CA GLY A 300 -8.04 -24.97 5.25
C GLY A 300 -9.55 -24.91 5.02
N ALA A 301 -10.24 -23.87 5.52
CA ALA A 301 -11.66 -23.65 5.24
C ALA A 301 -11.91 -23.29 3.76
N TYR A 302 -10.91 -22.70 3.10
CA TYR A 302 -10.89 -22.40 1.67
C TYR A 302 -9.51 -22.72 1.09
N ASP A 303 -9.49 -23.22 -0.15
CA ASP A 303 -8.25 -23.52 -0.87
C ASP A 303 -7.62 -22.27 -1.50
N GLU A 304 -8.45 -21.30 -1.90
CA GLU A 304 -8.02 -20.07 -2.57
C GLU A 304 -9.01 -18.90 -2.35
N ILE A 305 -8.56 -17.68 -2.63
CA ILE A 305 -9.36 -16.45 -2.44
C ILE A 305 -10.65 -16.48 -3.26
N LYS A 306 -10.60 -16.96 -4.49
CA LYS A 306 -11.78 -17.00 -5.41
C LYS A 306 -12.91 -17.88 -4.87
N ALA A 307 -12.58 -18.93 -4.13
CA ALA A 307 -13.57 -19.82 -3.55
C ALA A 307 -14.50 -19.13 -2.54
N VAL A 308 -14.01 -18.05 -1.89
CA VAL A 308 -14.83 -17.22 -0.98
C VAL A 308 -15.95 -16.50 -1.71
N GLY A 309 -15.72 -16.09 -2.97
CA GLY A 309 -16.69 -15.32 -3.75
C GLY A 309 -18.00 -16.05 -3.99
N ALA A 310 -17.96 -17.36 -4.20
CA ALA A 310 -19.14 -18.19 -4.43
C ALA A 310 -20.10 -18.23 -3.21
N ASP A 311 -19.54 -18.11 -2.01
CA ASP A 311 -20.35 -18.13 -0.79
C ASP A 311 -21.14 -16.82 -0.60
N PHE A 312 -20.61 -15.68 -0.99
CA PHE A 312 -21.33 -14.41 -0.92
C PHE A 312 -22.62 -14.38 -1.76
N GLU A 313 -22.71 -15.17 -2.83
CA GLU A 313 -23.94 -15.28 -3.62
C GLU A 313 -25.08 -15.98 -2.85
N ARG A 314 -24.76 -16.70 -1.78
CA ARG A 314 -25.71 -17.43 -0.95
C ARG A 314 -26.32 -16.59 0.17
N LEU A 315 -25.88 -15.34 0.35
CA LEU A 315 -26.42 -14.44 1.37
C LEU A 315 -27.92 -14.24 1.19
N ASP A 316 -28.66 -14.49 2.25
CA ASP A 316 -30.11 -14.28 2.30
C ASP A 316 -30.46 -12.79 2.39
N VAL A 317 -31.47 -12.36 1.66
CA VAL A 317 -31.85 -10.95 1.53
C VAL A 317 -32.41 -10.38 2.83
N ASP A 318 -33.29 -11.12 3.48
CA ASP A 318 -33.98 -10.63 4.69
C ASP A 318 -33.03 -10.68 5.89
N ASP A 319 -32.24 -11.73 6.03
CA ASP A 319 -31.20 -11.84 7.08
C ASP A 319 -30.16 -10.71 6.97
N VAL A 320 -29.72 -10.37 5.75
CA VAL A 320 -28.81 -9.23 5.55
C VAL A 320 -29.44 -7.93 6.00
N LYS A 321 -30.70 -7.65 5.61
CA LYS A 321 -31.39 -6.40 6.00
C LYS A 321 -31.53 -6.29 7.51
N ASP A 322 -31.89 -7.37 8.20
CA ASP A 322 -31.99 -7.42 9.65
C ASP A 322 -30.62 -7.20 10.31
N SER A 323 -29.57 -7.77 9.72
CA SER A 323 -28.20 -7.64 10.23
C SER A 323 -27.64 -6.21 10.20
N ILE A 324 -28.09 -5.35 9.25
CA ILE A 324 -27.56 -3.99 9.10
C ILE A 324 -27.91 -3.12 10.32
N LYS A 325 -29.13 -3.21 10.82
CA LYS A 325 -29.52 -2.45 12.03
C LYS A 325 -28.63 -2.82 13.22
N GLU A 326 -28.46 -4.12 13.46
CA GLU A 326 -27.61 -4.64 14.54
C GLU A 326 -26.15 -4.24 14.37
N LEU A 327 -25.61 -4.30 13.14
CA LEU A 327 -24.25 -3.85 12.83
C LEU A 327 -24.05 -2.38 13.19
N LEU A 328 -24.99 -1.52 12.83
CA LEU A 328 -24.92 -0.08 13.13
C LEU A 328 -24.95 0.23 14.63
N LEU A 329 -25.77 -0.51 15.38
CA LEU A 329 -25.78 -0.42 16.85
C LEU A 329 -24.43 -0.86 17.45
N CYS A 330 -23.86 -1.94 16.94
CA CYS A 330 -22.51 -2.38 17.35
C CYS A 330 -21.44 -1.32 17.02
N MET A 331 -21.51 -0.68 15.86
CA MET A 331 -20.56 0.39 15.47
C MET A 331 -20.69 1.62 16.36
N ASP A 332 -21.91 2.00 16.76
CA ASP A 332 -22.12 3.10 17.69
C ASP A 332 -21.58 2.77 19.09
N ASP A 333 -21.78 1.55 19.59
CA ASP A 333 -21.20 1.10 20.86
C ASP A 333 -19.66 1.12 20.84
N ILE A 334 -19.05 0.58 19.78
CA ILE A 334 -17.60 0.62 19.58
C ILE A 334 -17.10 2.08 19.59
N ARG A 335 -17.78 2.99 18.89
CA ARG A 335 -17.40 4.39 18.85
C ARG A 335 -17.42 5.05 20.24
N ARG A 336 -18.36 4.68 21.09
CA ARG A 336 -18.51 5.24 22.44
C ARG A 336 -17.55 4.65 23.47
N THR A 337 -17.15 3.41 23.28
CA THR A 337 -16.42 2.66 24.31
C THR A 337 -14.95 2.43 23.99
N ALA A 338 -14.57 2.38 22.70
CA ALA A 338 -13.23 2.04 22.31
C ALA A 338 -12.24 3.20 22.44
N MET A 339 -11.05 2.93 22.99
CA MET A 339 -9.94 3.90 23.06
C MET A 339 -9.37 4.22 21.66
N LYS A 340 -9.30 3.21 20.76
CA LYS A 340 -8.83 3.34 19.37
C LYS A 340 -9.92 2.84 18.43
N ILE A 341 -10.87 3.72 18.10
CA ILE A 341 -12.07 3.38 17.33
C ILE A 341 -11.74 2.61 16.04
N GLY A 342 -10.77 3.07 15.24
CA GLY A 342 -10.41 2.43 13.98
C GLY A 342 -9.92 0.98 14.16
N ASN A 343 -9.11 0.71 15.19
CA ASN A 343 -8.63 -0.65 15.49
C ASN A 343 -9.76 -1.55 15.98
N ALA A 344 -10.63 -1.02 16.82
CA ALA A 344 -11.80 -1.73 17.33
C ALA A 344 -12.76 -2.12 16.19
N GLN A 345 -12.98 -1.22 15.22
CA GLN A 345 -13.79 -1.51 14.03
C GLN A 345 -13.14 -2.59 13.16
N ARG A 346 -11.80 -2.56 12.95
CA ARG A 346 -11.07 -3.61 12.22
C ARG A 346 -11.21 -4.97 12.90
N CYS A 347 -11.03 -5.02 14.22
CA CYS A 347 -11.23 -6.21 15.04
C CYS A 347 -12.64 -6.78 14.87
N TYR A 348 -13.66 -5.94 15.00
CA TYR A 348 -15.04 -6.32 14.82
C TYR A 348 -15.30 -6.91 13.42
N PHE A 349 -14.87 -6.24 12.34
CA PHE A 349 -15.06 -6.73 10.98
C PHE A 349 -14.26 -8.01 10.69
N TYR A 350 -13.09 -8.19 11.31
CA TYR A 350 -12.38 -9.45 11.26
C TYR A 350 -13.23 -10.61 11.81
N TYR A 351 -13.82 -10.44 13.00
CA TYR A 351 -14.69 -11.45 13.58
C TYR A 351 -16.00 -11.63 12.82
N PHE A 352 -16.54 -10.56 12.22
CA PHE A 352 -17.72 -10.63 11.39
C PHE A 352 -17.50 -11.52 10.15
N PHE A 353 -16.49 -11.22 9.35
CA PHE A 353 -16.20 -12.02 8.16
C PHE A 353 -15.72 -13.42 8.52
N LYS A 354 -14.97 -13.58 9.60
CA LYS A 354 -14.59 -14.92 10.07
C LYS A 354 -15.80 -15.75 10.44
N ALA A 355 -16.77 -15.21 11.17
CA ALA A 355 -17.97 -15.92 11.55
C ALA A 355 -18.85 -16.22 10.33
N LEU A 356 -19.02 -15.26 9.43
CA LEU A 356 -19.86 -15.37 8.24
C LEU A 356 -19.36 -16.42 7.24
N LEU A 357 -18.04 -16.59 7.13
CA LEU A 357 -17.37 -17.41 6.13
C LEU A 357 -16.84 -18.75 6.69
N ASP A 358 -16.97 -19.00 7.98
CA ASP A 358 -16.45 -20.22 8.62
C ASP A 358 -17.40 -21.40 8.38
N LYS A 359 -17.06 -22.24 7.41
CA LYS A 359 -17.83 -23.42 7.01
C LYS A 359 -17.97 -24.48 8.11
N GLU A 360 -17.07 -24.48 9.09
CA GLU A 360 -17.11 -25.41 10.21
C GLU A 360 -18.11 -24.95 11.28
N ASN A 361 -18.55 -23.69 11.24
CA ASN A 361 -19.50 -23.13 12.20
C ASN A 361 -20.90 -23.00 11.58
N GLU A 362 -21.68 -24.06 11.61
CA GLU A 362 -23.03 -24.12 11.04
C GLU A 362 -23.97 -23.02 11.59
N ASP A 363 -23.77 -22.54 12.81
CA ASP A 363 -24.60 -21.50 13.43
C ASP A 363 -24.47 -20.13 12.79
N THR A 364 -23.28 -19.80 12.29
CA THR A 364 -22.96 -18.46 11.77
C THR A 364 -22.64 -18.45 10.28
N TYR A 365 -22.32 -19.60 9.69
CA TYR A 365 -21.96 -19.69 8.28
C TYR A 365 -23.07 -19.18 7.37
N MET A 366 -22.80 -18.10 6.66
CA MET A 366 -23.73 -17.38 5.78
C MET A 366 -25.00 -16.82 6.48
N GLU A 367 -25.00 -16.75 7.80
CA GLU A 367 -26.03 -16.14 8.64
C GLU A 367 -25.57 -14.76 9.10
N ALA A 368 -25.94 -13.69 8.38
CA ALA A 368 -25.41 -12.35 8.60
C ALA A 368 -25.75 -11.80 10.00
N THR A 369 -27.00 -11.94 10.44
CA THR A 369 -27.46 -11.46 11.76
C THR A 369 -26.75 -12.19 12.91
N LYS A 370 -26.58 -13.50 12.82
CA LYS A 370 -25.84 -14.27 13.84
C LYS A 370 -24.35 -13.91 13.84
N SER A 371 -23.78 -13.70 12.65
CA SER A 371 -22.37 -13.30 12.49
C SER A 371 -22.08 -11.93 13.09
N VAL A 372 -22.99 -10.96 12.92
CA VAL A 372 -22.90 -9.63 13.56
C VAL A 372 -22.85 -9.75 15.09
N LYS A 373 -23.75 -10.53 15.68
CA LYS A 373 -23.81 -10.74 17.14
C LYS A 373 -22.57 -11.48 17.65
N LYS A 374 -22.13 -12.51 16.95
CA LYS A 374 -20.92 -13.29 17.29
C LYS A 374 -19.65 -12.43 17.21
N ALA A 375 -19.55 -11.61 16.19
CA ALA A 375 -18.45 -10.68 16.02
C ALA A 375 -18.34 -9.70 17.20
N PHE A 376 -19.47 -9.15 17.64
CA PHE A 376 -19.48 -8.22 18.76
C PHE A 376 -19.12 -8.88 20.08
N GLN A 377 -19.56 -10.12 20.32
CA GLN A 377 -19.17 -10.91 21.49
C GLN A 377 -17.66 -11.18 21.50
N ASN A 378 -17.08 -11.57 20.36
CA ASN A 378 -15.64 -11.84 20.25
C ASN A 378 -14.82 -10.54 20.41
N TYR A 379 -15.23 -9.46 19.75
CA TYR A 379 -14.63 -8.14 19.92
C TYR A 379 -14.57 -7.73 21.40
N ARG A 380 -15.67 -7.89 22.16
CA ARG A 380 -15.72 -7.56 23.58
C ARG A 380 -14.83 -8.41 24.47
N ARG A 381 -14.51 -9.65 24.05
CA ARG A 381 -13.58 -10.52 24.79
C ARG A 381 -12.12 -10.13 24.59
N ASP A 382 -11.81 -9.49 23.49
CA ASP A 382 -10.45 -9.06 23.14
C ASP A 382 -10.10 -7.65 23.66
N GLN A 383 -11.06 -6.92 24.29
CA GLN A 383 -10.85 -5.64 24.94
C GLN A 383 -10.35 -5.81 26.37
#